data_13f8945bd3be96d1c0a19a571f550f91
#
_entry.id   13f8945bd3be96d1c0a19a571f550f91
#
_cell.length_a   1.000
_cell.length_b   1.000
_cell.length_c   1.000
_cell.angle_alpha   90.00
_cell.angle_beta   90.00
_cell.angle_gamma   90.00
#
_symmetry.space_group_name_H-M   'P 1'
#
loop_
_entity.id
_entity.type
_entity.pdbx_description
1 polymer ?
#
loop_
_entity_poly.entity_id
_entity_poly.type
_entity_poly.pdbx_seq_one_letter_code
_entity_poly.pdbx_strand_id
1 'polypeptide(L)'
;MEEIVVIRHEEKQAILKIMAEITDHYKLSEGYKFIKELAMFFDMANELSEACCMPLSDAQNILKNIKYNHTSKRIFIVELFNWLLIDKRIKTHEIFQAYYIDAISIIGGLARNYDFFIHAFNPIDSPVYQAINVAHNGSTIIQINKN
;
A
#
# COMPACT_ATOMS: atom_id res chain seq x y z
N MET A 1 -22.96 0.14 5.95
CA MET A 1 -22.21 0.16 7.22
C MET A 1 -20.84 0.77 6.99
N GLU A 2 -20.45 1.67 7.85
CA GLU A 2 -19.12 2.30 7.79
C GLU A 2 -18.17 1.54 8.68
N GLU A 3 -16.94 1.43 8.23
CA GLU A 3 -15.86 0.88 9.03
C GLU A 3 -14.70 1.85 9.02
N ILE A 4 -14.00 1.95 10.14
CA ILE A 4 -12.89 2.89 10.30
C ILE A 4 -11.62 2.10 10.56
N VAL A 5 -10.57 2.43 9.80
CA VAL A 5 -9.23 1.87 9.96
C VAL A 5 -8.26 3.00 10.20
N VAL A 6 -7.38 2.83 11.17
CA VAL A 6 -6.35 3.83 11.48
C VAL A 6 -5.02 3.35 10.94
N ILE A 7 -4.43 4.11 10.02
CA ILE A 7 -3.08 3.85 9.51
C ILE A 7 -2.14 4.79 10.25
N ARG A 8 -1.25 4.22 11.07
CA ARG A 8 -0.32 5.00 11.88
C ARG A 8 0.76 5.63 11.01
N HIS A 9 1.37 6.70 11.53
CA HIS A 9 2.41 7.43 10.79
C HIS A 9 3.52 6.50 10.31
N GLU A 10 4.06 5.65 11.18
CA GLU A 10 5.14 4.73 10.82
C GLU A 10 4.69 3.69 9.80
N GLU A 11 3.42 3.27 9.84
CA GLU A 11 2.87 2.34 8.86
C GLU A 11 2.78 2.98 7.47
N LYS A 12 2.39 4.25 7.42
CA LYS A 12 2.38 5.00 6.17
C LYS A 12 3.79 5.13 5.58
N GLN A 13 4.77 5.45 6.42
CA GLN A 13 6.17 5.51 6.00
C GLN A 13 6.63 4.16 5.43
N ALA A 14 6.30 3.07 6.13
CA ALA A 14 6.65 1.72 5.68
C ALA A 14 6.03 1.37 4.34
N ILE A 15 4.75 1.71 4.14
CA ILE A 15 4.05 1.48 2.86
C ILE A 15 4.77 2.23 1.73
N LEU A 16 5.06 3.51 1.93
CA LEU A 16 5.72 4.32 0.90
C LEU A 16 7.13 3.80 0.60
N LYS A 17 7.88 3.40 1.63
CA LYS A 17 9.22 2.83 1.46
C LYS A 17 9.18 1.56 0.62
N ILE A 18 8.31 0.63 0.95
CA ILE A 18 8.22 -0.64 0.25
C ILE A 18 7.76 -0.42 -1.20
N MET A 19 6.83 0.49 -1.42
CA MET A 19 6.40 0.84 -2.77
C MET A 19 7.55 1.42 -3.61
N ALA A 20 8.39 2.26 -3.01
CA ALA A 20 9.57 2.80 -3.70
C ALA A 20 10.55 1.69 -4.07
N GLU A 21 10.79 0.74 -3.16
CA GLU A 21 11.66 -0.41 -3.43
C GLU A 21 11.13 -1.29 -4.57
N ILE A 22 9.84 -1.57 -4.56
CA ILE A 22 9.18 -2.34 -5.62
C ILE A 22 9.29 -1.61 -6.95
N THR A 23 9.01 -0.32 -6.94
CA THR A 23 9.06 0.53 -8.14
C THR A 23 10.45 0.53 -8.76
N ASP A 24 11.50 0.68 -7.93
CA ASP A 24 12.88 0.68 -8.41
C ASP A 24 13.31 -0.71 -8.90
N HIS A 25 12.96 -1.75 -8.17
CA HIS A 25 13.36 -3.12 -8.50
C HIS A 25 12.79 -3.58 -9.84
N TYR A 26 11.50 -3.31 -10.07
CA TYR A 26 10.80 -3.74 -11.29
C TYR A 26 10.71 -2.64 -12.35
N LYS A 27 11.24 -1.47 -12.09
CA LYS A 27 11.24 -0.32 -13.02
C LYS A 27 9.83 -0.01 -13.52
N LEU A 28 8.90 0.14 -12.56
CA LEU A 28 7.50 0.42 -12.88
C LEU A 28 7.33 1.83 -13.42
N SER A 29 6.81 1.95 -14.63
CA SER A 29 6.69 3.24 -15.34
C SER A 29 5.79 4.24 -14.62
N GLU A 30 4.73 3.77 -13.97
CA GLU A 30 3.74 4.62 -13.27
C GLU A 30 3.89 4.57 -11.74
N GLY A 31 4.91 3.85 -11.24
CA GLY A 31 5.08 3.61 -9.81
C GLY A 31 5.23 4.87 -8.99
N TYR A 32 6.13 5.76 -9.37
CA TYR A 32 6.36 6.99 -8.63
C TYR A 32 5.21 7.98 -8.71
N LYS A 33 4.47 7.97 -9.81
CA LYS A 33 3.25 8.76 -9.92
C LYS A 33 2.23 8.31 -8.87
N PHE A 34 2.02 7.00 -8.76
CA PHE A 34 1.12 6.44 -7.77
C PHE A 34 1.61 6.73 -6.34
N ILE A 35 2.91 6.58 -6.08
CA ILE A 35 3.50 6.85 -4.77
C ILE A 35 3.26 8.30 -4.34
N LYS A 36 3.42 9.24 -5.26
CA LYS A 36 3.16 10.66 -4.98
C LYS A 36 1.69 10.91 -4.68
N GLU A 37 0.78 10.31 -5.44
CA GLU A 37 -0.65 10.40 -5.19
C GLU A 37 -1.01 9.81 -3.83
N LEU A 38 -0.43 8.67 -3.48
CA LEU A 38 -0.65 8.02 -2.19
C LEU A 38 -0.09 8.87 -1.05
N ALA A 39 1.08 9.48 -1.22
CA ALA A 39 1.66 10.37 -0.20
C ALA A 39 0.73 11.56 0.05
N MET A 40 0.11 12.11 -0.99
CA MET A 40 -0.89 13.16 -0.84
C MET A 40 -2.14 12.65 -0.11
N PHE A 41 -2.61 11.47 -0.46
CA PHE A 41 -3.74 10.82 0.18
C PHE A 41 -3.50 10.62 1.69
N PHE A 42 -2.27 10.29 2.06
CA PHE A 42 -1.84 10.11 3.45
C PHE A 42 -1.45 11.41 4.16
N ASP A 43 -1.53 12.55 3.48
CA ASP A 43 -1.07 13.85 3.97
C ASP A 43 0.43 13.82 4.35
N MET A 44 1.23 13.21 3.49
CA MET A 44 2.66 13.02 3.69
C MET A 44 3.51 13.46 2.49
N ALA A 45 2.97 14.33 1.63
CA ALA A 45 3.68 14.74 0.41
C ALA A 45 5.06 15.32 0.71
N ASN A 46 5.20 16.08 1.80
CA ASN A 46 6.47 16.70 2.19
C ASN A 46 7.41 15.76 2.94
N GLU A 47 6.96 14.56 3.29
CA GLU A 47 7.73 13.58 4.07
C GLU A 47 8.13 12.36 3.24
N LEU A 48 7.84 12.37 1.95
CA LEU A 48 8.10 11.21 1.10
C LEU A 48 9.58 10.84 1.06
N SER A 49 10.47 11.82 0.99
CA SER A 49 11.91 11.58 0.98
C SER A 49 12.37 10.91 2.28
N GLU A 50 11.86 11.35 3.42
CA GLU A 50 12.18 10.73 4.72
C GLU A 50 11.67 9.30 4.80
N ALA A 51 10.44 9.06 4.32
CA ALA A 51 9.87 7.71 4.29
C ALA A 51 10.74 6.77 3.47
N CYS A 52 11.24 7.23 2.32
CA CYS A 52 12.11 6.42 1.47
C CYS A 52 13.48 6.12 2.08
N CYS A 53 13.89 6.84 3.13
CA CYS A 53 15.13 6.59 3.83
C CYS A 53 15.02 5.52 4.92
N MET A 54 13.81 5.08 5.25
CA MET A 54 13.61 3.99 6.22
C MET A 54 14.29 2.71 5.71
N PRO A 55 15.03 1.96 6.57
CA PRO A 55 15.56 0.67 6.15
C PRO A 55 14.44 -0.28 5.73
N LEU A 56 14.65 -1.02 4.64
CA LEU A 56 13.63 -1.93 4.11
C LEU A 56 13.21 -2.97 5.14
N SER A 57 14.15 -3.52 5.90
CA SER A 57 13.83 -4.51 6.94
C SER A 57 12.91 -3.94 8.01
N ASP A 58 13.10 -2.67 8.39
CA ASP A 58 12.23 -2.02 9.36
C ASP A 58 10.81 -1.84 8.79
N ALA A 59 10.72 -1.41 7.54
CA ALA A 59 9.43 -1.25 6.88
C ALA A 59 8.68 -2.58 6.78
N GLN A 60 9.38 -3.66 6.42
CA GLN A 60 8.81 -5.00 6.35
C GLN A 60 8.30 -5.45 7.73
N ASN A 61 9.07 -5.22 8.78
CA ASN A 61 8.68 -5.59 10.14
C ASN A 61 7.46 -4.82 10.62
N ILE A 62 7.38 -3.53 10.31
CA ILE A 62 6.23 -2.70 10.66
C ILE A 62 4.95 -3.30 10.05
N LEU A 63 4.98 -3.64 8.76
CA LEU A 63 3.80 -4.20 8.09
C LEU A 63 3.48 -5.62 8.58
N LYS A 64 4.49 -6.45 8.82
CA LYS A 64 4.30 -7.80 9.37
C LYS A 64 3.59 -7.77 10.72
N ASN A 65 3.83 -6.74 11.50
CA ASN A 65 3.29 -6.64 12.86
C ASN A 65 1.86 -6.13 12.90
N ILE A 66 1.25 -5.84 11.76
CA ILE A 66 -0.18 -5.52 11.70
C ILE A 66 -0.96 -6.79 12.05
N LYS A 67 -1.75 -6.70 13.12
CA LYS A 67 -2.43 -7.86 13.70
C LYS A 67 -3.48 -8.45 12.76
N TYR A 68 -3.68 -9.76 12.85
CA TYR A 68 -4.68 -10.47 12.06
C TYR A 68 -6.11 -9.96 12.28
N ASN A 69 -6.42 -9.49 13.48
CA ASN A 69 -7.75 -8.96 13.77
C ASN A 69 -8.01 -7.59 13.11
N HIS A 70 -7.00 -7.00 12.48
CA HIS A 70 -7.15 -5.80 11.68
C HIS A 70 -7.34 -6.18 10.20
N THR A 71 -8.29 -7.06 9.90
CA THR A 71 -8.52 -7.59 8.55
C THR A 71 -8.75 -6.49 7.51
N SER A 72 -9.63 -5.54 7.80
CA SER A 72 -9.93 -4.46 6.87
C SER A 72 -8.73 -3.58 6.58
N LYS A 73 -7.89 -3.33 7.58
CA LYS A 73 -6.65 -2.58 7.42
C LYS A 73 -5.69 -3.33 6.51
N ARG A 74 -5.53 -4.63 6.72
CA ARG A 74 -4.66 -5.47 5.89
C ARG A 74 -5.16 -5.52 4.45
N ILE A 75 -6.46 -5.69 4.25
CA ILE A 75 -7.07 -5.70 2.91
C ILE A 75 -6.81 -4.37 2.19
N PHE A 76 -7.03 -3.26 2.89
CA PHE A 76 -6.77 -1.93 2.29
C PHE A 76 -5.32 -1.80 1.84
N ILE A 77 -4.36 -2.18 2.69
CA ILE A 77 -2.94 -2.10 2.36
C ILE A 77 -2.60 -3.01 1.17
N VAL A 78 -3.14 -4.23 1.16
CA VAL A 78 -2.93 -5.16 0.04
C VAL A 78 -3.49 -4.59 -1.26
N GLU A 79 -4.64 -3.94 -1.22
CA GLU A 79 -5.21 -3.30 -2.42
C GLU A 79 -4.32 -2.17 -2.95
N LEU A 80 -3.67 -1.41 -2.06
CA LEU A 80 -2.69 -0.40 -2.48
C LEU A 80 -1.54 -1.05 -3.25
N PHE A 81 -1.01 -2.15 -2.74
CA PHE A 81 0.07 -2.87 -3.42
C PHE A 81 -0.39 -3.54 -4.70
N ASN A 82 -1.62 -4.06 -4.71
CA ASN A 82 -2.21 -4.59 -5.95
C ASN A 82 -2.24 -3.54 -7.04
N TRP A 83 -2.67 -2.32 -6.70
CA TRP A 83 -2.73 -1.24 -7.66
C TRP A 83 -1.34 -0.86 -8.17
N LEU A 84 -0.36 -0.79 -7.27
CA LEU A 84 1.02 -0.51 -7.67
C LEU A 84 1.56 -1.56 -8.65
N LEU A 85 1.21 -2.83 -8.43
CA LEU A 85 1.70 -3.94 -9.22
C LEU A 85 0.97 -4.11 -10.56
N ILE A 86 -0.11 -3.37 -10.79
CA ILE A 86 -0.79 -3.36 -12.08
C ILE A 86 -0.02 -2.45 -13.04
N ASP A 87 1.03 -2.98 -13.64
CA ASP A 87 1.71 -2.30 -14.73
C ASP A 87 1.13 -2.80 -16.05
N LYS A 88 0.78 -1.87 -16.93
CA LYS A 88 0.16 -2.19 -18.22
C LYS A 88 1.01 -3.11 -19.09
N ARG A 89 2.31 -3.20 -18.82
CA ARG A 89 3.24 -4.10 -19.54
C ARG A 89 3.15 -5.55 -19.07
N ILE A 90 2.57 -5.77 -17.87
CA ILE A 90 2.48 -7.10 -17.28
C ILE A 90 1.02 -7.54 -17.30
N LYS A 91 0.55 -7.96 -18.47
CA LYS A 91 -0.86 -8.32 -18.68
C LYS A 91 -1.13 -9.80 -18.69
N THR A 92 -0.11 -10.64 -18.92
CA THR A 92 -0.31 -12.08 -18.96
C THR A 92 -0.30 -12.66 -17.56
N HIS A 93 -1.20 -13.58 -17.30
CA HIS A 93 -1.37 -14.20 -15.99
C HIS A 93 -0.06 -14.80 -15.44
N GLU A 94 0.68 -15.50 -16.28
CA GLU A 94 1.93 -16.17 -15.86
C GLU A 94 3.00 -15.16 -15.44
N ILE A 95 3.20 -14.12 -16.23
CA ILE A 95 4.17 -13.06 -15.94
C ILE A 95 3.78 -12.37 -14.65
N PHE A 96 2.49 -12.10 -14.48
CA PHE A 96 1.98 -11.43 -13.28
C PHE A 96 2.23 -12.29 -12.03
N GLN A 97 1.97 -13.57 -12.09
CA GLN A 97 2.18 -14.48 -10.96
C GLN A 97 3.64 -14.50 -10.51
N ALA A 98 4.57 -14.64 -11.44
CA ALA A 98 6.01 -14.62 -11.13
C ALA A 98 6.41 -13.29 -10.50
N TYR A 99 5.97 -12.19 -11.07
CA TYR A 99 6.22 -10.84 -10.60
C TYR A 99 5.71 -10.64 -9.16
N TYR A 100 4.51 -11.14 -8.91
CA TYR A 100 3.87 -11.00 -7.60
C TYR A 100 4.58 -11.80 -6.51
N ILE A 101 4.98 -13.03 -6.82
CA ILE A 101 5.69 -13.88 -5.86
C ILE A 101 6.98 -13.19 -5.39
N ASP A 102 7.71 -12.57 -6.31
CA ASP A 102 8.91 -11.81 -5.95
C ASP A 102 8.55 -10.58 -5.08
N ALA A 103 7.49 -9.88 -5.44
CA ALA A 103 7.07 -8.70 -4.70
C ALA A 103 6.62 -9.02 -3.27
N ILE A 104 6.02 -10.20 -3.03
CA ILE A 104 5.60 -10.63 -1.68
C ILE A 104 6.77 -10.60 -0.70
N SER A 105 7.95 -11.01 -1.12
CA SER A 105 9.12 -11.02 -0.23
C SER A 105 9.47 -9.60 0.24
N ILE A 106 9.26 -8.63 -0.64
CA ILE A 106 9.51 -7.21 -0.33
C ILE A 106 8.44 -6.66 0.62
N ILE A 107 7.18 -7.05 0.40
CA ILE A 107 6.05 -6.64 1.23
C ILE A 107 6.14 -7.24 2.65
N GLY A 108 6.95 -8.26 2.84
CA GLY A 108 7.10 -8.89 4.15
C GLY A 108 5.98 -9.85 4.50
N GLY A 109 5.31 -10.42 3.52
CA GLY A 109 4.30 -11.45 3.71
C GLY A 109 2.90 -10.95 4.03
N LEU A 110 2.68 -9.65 4.08
CA LEU A 110 1.36 -9.07 4.39
C LEU A 110 0.27 -9.62 3.47
N ALA A 111 0.59 -9.82 2.19
CA ALA A 111 -0.36 -10.25 1.18
C ALA A 111 -0.51 -11.77 1.05
N ARG A 112 0.25 -12.56 1.81
CA ARG A 112 0.30 -14.02 1.61
C ARG A 112 -1.03 -14.76 1.75
N ASN A 113 -1.93 -14.23 2.57
CA ASN A 113 -3.18 -14.88 2.91
C ASN A 113 -4.37 -14.41 2.08
N TYR A 114 -4.11 -13.62 1.05
CA TYR A 114 -5.16 -13.09 0.20
C TYR A 114 -5.03 -13.66 -1.21
N ASP A 115 -6.15 -14.09 -1.77
CA ASP A 115 -6.21 -14.44 -3.18
C ASP A 115 -5.81 -13.22 -3.99
N PHE A 116 -4.87 -13.43 -4.88
CA PHE A 116 -4.26 -12.35 -5.60
C PHE A 116 -4.95 -12.12 -6.92
N PHE A 117 -6.06 -11.45 -6.83
CA PHE A 117 -6.74 -10.95 -8.02
C PHE A 117 -6.48 -9.47 -8.16
N ILE A 118 -6.17 -9.07 -9.35
CA ILE A 118 -5.98 -7.66 -9.66
C ILE A 118 -7.35 -7.01 -9.68
N HIS A 119 -7.58 -6.14 -8.73
CA HIS A 119 -8.73 -5.26 -8.79
C HIS A 119 -8.36 -4.07 -9.67
N ALA A 120 -9.16 -3.82 -10.67
CA ALA A 120 -8.88 -2.79 -11.65
C ALA A 120 -9.10 -1.37 -11.11
N PHE A 121 -9.64 -1.21 -9.91
CA PHE A 121 -9.89 0.11 -9.35
C PHE A 121 -8.68 0.61 -8.55
N ASN A 122 -8.47 1.92 -8.57
CA ASN A 122 -7.45 2.58 -7.76
C ASN A 122 -8.04 2.87 -6.38
N PRO A 123 -7.49 2.31 -5.27
CA PRO A 123 -8.06 2.52 -3.94
C PRO A 123 -8.13 3.99 -3.52
N ILE A 124 -7.17 4.82 -3.91
CA ILE A 124 -7.15 6.23 -3.52
C ILE A 124 -8.19 7.08 -4.27
N ASP A 125 -8.66 6.61 -5.42
CA ASP A 125 -9.72 7.27 -6.20
C ASP A 125 -11.07 6.59 -6.00
N SER A 126 -11.14 5.55 -5.19
CA SER A 126 -12.36 4.78 -4.97
C SER A 126 -13.32 5.50 -4.04
N PRO A 127 -14.63 5.51 -4.33
CA PRO A 127 -15.62 6.01 -3.38
C PRO A 127 -15.75 5.13 -2.13
N VAL A 128 -15.20 3.91 -2.16
CA VAL A 128 -15.23 3.00 -1.01
C VAL A 128 -14.29 3.47 0.10
N TYR A 129 -13.15 4.06 -0.26
CA TYR A 129 -12.16 4.50 0.71
C TYR A 129 -12.07 6.01 0.75
N GLN A 130 -12.13 6.57 1.94
CA GLN A 130 -12.01 8.01 2.14
C GLN A 130 -11.03 8.28 3.27
N ALA A 131 -9.99 9.04 2.98
CA ALA A 131 -8.99 9.39 3.99
C ALA A 131 -9.42 10.64 4.76
N ILE A 132 -9.34 10.55 6.08
CA ILE A 132 -9.52 11.67 6.99
C ILE A 132 -8.20 11.84 7.73
N ASN A 133 -7.51 12.92 7.47
CA ASN A 133 -6.21 13.16 8.10
C ASN A 133 -6.39 13.85 9.43
N VAL A 134 -5.83 13.24 10.48
CA VAL A 134 -5.90 13.75 11.84
C VAL A 134 -4.52 14.28 12.19
N ALA A 135 -4.46 15.55 12.58
CA ALA A 135 -3.19 16.21 12.91
C ALA A 135 -2.54 15.60 14.16
N HIS A 136 -3.33 14.99 15.04
CA HIS A 136 -2.82 14.39 16.27
C HIS A 136 -2.08 13.08 15.96
N ASN A 137 -0.83 12.98 16.35
CA ASN A 137 0.11 11.86 16.15
C ASN A 137 0.37 11.42 14.69
N GLY A 138 -0.11 12.15 13.71
CA GLY A 138 0.19 11.87 12.29
C GLY A 138 -0.51 10.68 11.68
N SER A 139 -1.50 10.09 12.33
CA SER A 139 -2.26 8.98 11.77
C SER A 139 -3.24 9.45 10.71
N THR A 140 -3.52 8.58 9.74
CA THR A 140 -4.61 8.78 8.78
C THR A 140 -5.73 7.81 9.10
N ILE A 141 -6.95 8.33 9.20
CA ILE A 141 -8.13 7.51 9.38
C ILE A 141 -8.71 7.23 7.99
N ILE A 142 -8.88 5.95 7.68
CA ILE A 142 -9.53 5.50 6.45
C ILE A 142 -10.96 5.09 6.81
N GLN A 143 -11.92 5.78 6.21
CA GLN A 143 -13.33 5.41 6.32
C GLN A 143 -13.67 4.51 5.15
N ILE A 144 -14.19 3.32 5.46
CA ILE A 144 -14.56 2.34 4.45
C ILE A 144 -16.07 2.32 4.36
N ASN A 145 -16.60 2.71 3.21
CA ASN A 145 -18.05 2.73 2.95
C ASN A 145 -18.44 1.38 2.34
N LYS A 146 -19.01 0.51 3.17
CA LYS A 146 -19.52 -0.79 2.72
C LYS A 146 -21.01 -0.69 2.43
N ASN A 147 -21.37 -1.02 1.22
CA ASN A 147 -22.77 -1.09 0.81
C ASN A 147 -23.37 -2.46 1.12
#